data_432e544800984702661c9b75089923fa
#
_entry.id   432e544800984702661c9b75089923fa
#
_cell.length_a   1.000
_cell.length_b   1.000
_cell.length_c   1.000
_cell.angle_alpha   90.00
_cell.angle_beta   90.00
_cell.angle_gamma   90.00
#
_symmetry.space_group_name_H-M   'P 1'
#
loop_
_entity.id
_entity.type
_entity.pdbx_description
1 polymer ?
#
loop_
_entity_poly.entity_id
_entity_poly.type
_entity_poly.pdbx_seq_one_letter_code
_entity_poly.pdbx_strand_id
1 'polypeptide(L)'
;MSTADQNPSGASYQVIDLASVTVNRGGKNILENVTWKVFADQRWVIMGPNGAGKTTLMQICTGYLHPTSGQATILGEKLGRTDVRELRTRIGLSSAALNNYLPLDETVFNTVLTAAYAVTGRWRERYDEIDFARTRQLLETWGLSQFADRTIGTLSEGERKRTHIARALMSDPEILILDEPAAGLDVAGREDLVSRLANLAGDPTSPCLILVTHHVEEIPPNFTNALLLSDAKVSASGLVHDIIQSEPMSVAFKTPLDVEFGDDRWYARGRQPARGRRARQDRY
;
A
#
# COMPACT_ATOMS: atom_id res chain seq x y z
N MET A 1 22.01 -2.66 25.19
CA MET A 1 21.02 -3.53 25.84
C MET A 1 19.80 -2.66 26.14
N SER A 2 18.86 -2.61 25.22
CA SER A 2 17.57 -1.93 25.41
C SER A 2 16.52 -3.03 25.44
N THR A 3 15.85 -3.14 26.57
CA THR A 3 14.79 -4.12 26.83
C THR A 3 13.60 -3.75 25.96
N ALA A 4 13.31 -4.60 24.97
CA ALA A 4 12.04 -4.59 24.28
C ALA A 4 10.94 -4.84 25.32
N ASP A 5 10.12 -3.83 25.59
CA ASP A 5 8.90 -3.94 26.38
C ASP A 5 7.93 -4.88 25.63
N GLN A 6 7.97 -6.16 26.02
CA GLN A 6 6.93 -7.10 25.65
C GLN A 6 5.67 -6.71 26.44
N ASN A 7 4.72 -6.11 25.74
CA ASN A 7 3.38 -5.81 26.27
C ASN A 7 2.66 -7.14 26.58
N PRO A 8 2.31 -7.47 27.85
CA PRO A 8 1.76 -8.78 28.23
C PRO A 8 0.26 -8.93 28.00
N SER A 9 -0.39 -7.97 27.34
CA SER A 9 -1.78 -8.10 26.91
C SER A 9 -1.79 -8.27 25.39
N GLY A 10 -2.33 -9.36 24.87
CA GLY A 10 -2.42 -9.67 23.43
C GLY A 10 -3.22 -8.66 22.58
N ALA A 11 -3.16 -7.39 22.91
CA ALA A 11 -3.70 -6.26 22.16
C ALA A 11 -2.60 -5.74 21.24
N SER A 12 -2.86 -5.79 19.93
CA SER A 12 -2.01 -5.20 18.91
C SER A 12 -1.81 -3.70 19.18
N TYR A 13 -0.56 -3.20 19.03
CA TYR A 13 -0.27 -1.78 19.22
C TYR A 13 -0.69 -0.97 17.99
N GLN A 14 -1.03 0.31 18.23
CA GLN A 14 -1.50 1.22 17.19
C GLN A 14 -0.29 1.80 16.43
N VAL A 15 -0.28 1.61 15.10
CA VAL A 15 0.79 2.08 14.22
C VAL A 15 0.45 3.39 13.49
N ILE A 16 -0.84 3.68 13.28
CA ILE A 16 -1.32 4.95 12.71
C ILE A 16 -2.50 5.44 13.53
N ASP A 17 -2.47 6.71 13.93
CA ASP A 17 -3.58 7.43 14.53
C ASP A 17 -3.75 8.80 13.87
N LEU A 18 -4.75 8.92 13.03
CA LEU A 18 -5.16 10.18 12.42
C LEU A 18 -6.43 10.67 13.12
N ALA A 19 -6.37 11.84 13.73
CA ALA A 19 -7.49 12.47 14.41
C ALA A 19 -7.87 13.78 13.71
N SER A 20 -9.00 13.76 12.99
CA SER A 20 -9.59 14.91 12.29
C SER A 20 -8.61 15.62 11.35
N VAL A 21 -7.81 14.86 10.63
CA VAL A 21 -6.76 15.36 9.75
C VAL A 21 -7.34 16.05 8.52
N THR A 22 -6.91 17.29 8.28
CA THR A 22 -7.27 18.07 7.10
C THR A 22 -5.99 18.53 6.38
N VAL A 23 -6.00 18.47 5.06
CA VAL A 23 -4.95 19.02 4.20
C VAL A 23 -5.58 19.99 3.22
N ASN A 24 -5.19 21.26 3.29
CA ASN A 24 -5.61 22.31 2.37
C ASN A 24 -4.45 22.72 1.45
N ARG A 25 -4.70 22.84 0.16
CA ARG A 25 -3.78 23.39 -0.82
C ARG A 25 -4.51 24.37 -1.72
N GLY A 26 -4.06 25.62 -1.75
CA GLY A 26 -4.65 26.65 -2.61
C GLY A 26 -6.14 26.88 -2.34
N GLY A 27 -6.59 26.82 -1.09
CA GLY A 27 -7.99 27.02 -0.71
C GLY A 27 -8.91 25.81 -0.90
N LYS A 28 -8.38 24.69 -1.45
CA LYS A 28 -9.13 23.44 -1.64
C LYS A 28 -8.67 22.39 -0.64
N ASN A 29 -9.62 21.71 0.01
CA ASN A 29 -9.32 20.56 0.85
C ASN A 29 -8.99 19.36 -0.05
N ILE A 30 -7.80 18.81 0.12
CA ILE A 30 -7.36 17.53 -0.51
C ILE A 30 -7.69 16.35 0.40
N LEU A 31 -7.66 16.59 1.72
CA LEU A 31 -8.23 15.72 2.75
C LEU A 31 -9.02 16.60 3.71
N GLU A 32 -10.16 16.12 4.18
CA GLU A 32 -11.05 16.87 5.07
C GLU A 32 -11.53 15.99 6.23
N ASN A 33 -11.13 16.36 7.45
CA ASN A 33 -11.56 15.73 8.70
C ASN A 33 -11.38 14.19 8.70
N VAL A 34 -10.25 13.70 8.21
CA VAL A 34 -9.95 12.26 8.15
C VAL A 34 -9.59 11.77 9.54
N THR A 35 -10.34 10.79 10.03
CA THR A 35 -10.05 10.04 11.25
C THR A 35 -9.86 8.57 10.88
N TRP A 36 -8.70 8.01 11.23
CA TRP A 36 -8.35 6.65 10.88
C TRP A 36 -7.34 6.07 11.87
N LYS A 37 -7.58 4.85 12.33
CA LYS A 37 -6.71 4.13 13.24
C LYS A 37 -6.31 2.80 12.64
N VAL A 38 -5.03 2.46 12.74
CA VAL A 38 -4.45 1.22 12.23
C VAL A 38 -3.64 0.55 13.33
N PHE A 39 -3.80 -0.76 13.47
CA PHE A 39 -3.05 -1.60 14.39
C PHE A 39 -2.06 -2.50 13.65
N ALA A 40 -0.98 -2.90 14.32
CA ALA A 40 0.16 -3.60 13.72
C ALA A 40 -0.21 -4.93 13.05
N ASP A 41 -1.21 -5.63 13.57
CA ASP A 41 -1.71 -6.92 13.07
C ASP A 41 -2.68 -6.80 11.89
N GLN A 42 -3.04 -5.57 11.49
CA GLN A 42 -4.02 -5.34 10.42
C GLN A 42 -3.35 -5.24 9.05
N ARG A 43 -4.13 -5.62 8.03
CA ARG A 43 -3.80 -5.53 6.61
C ARG A 43 -4.88 -4.71 5.93
N TRP A 44 -4.52 -3.52 5.45
CA TRP A 44 -5.47 -2.53 4.95
C TRP A 44 -5.41 -2.39 3.43
N VAL A 45 -6.56 -2.34 2.80
CA VAL A 45 -6.68 -1.81 1.45
C VAL A 45 -7.33 -0.42 1.48
N ILE A 46 -6.74 0.54 0.77
CA ILE A 46 -7.28 1.89 0.61
C ILE A 46 -7.73 2.05 -0.84
N MET A 47 -9.01 2.36 -1.02
CA MET A 47 -9.61 2.52 -2.33
C MET A 47 -10.35 3.85 -2.46
N GLY A 48 -10.67 4.20 -3.69
CA GLY A 48 -11.43 5.42 -4.03
C GLY A 48 -11.06 5.95 -5.40
N PRO A 49 -11.87 6.83 -5.99
CA PRO A 49 -11.62 7.39 -7.31
C PRO A 49 -10.33 8.21 -7.37
N ASN A 50 -9.88 8.49 -8.60
CA ASN A 50 -8.74 9.37 -8.80
C ASN A 50 -9.03 10.77 -8.24
N GLY A 51 -8.06 11.35 -7.54
CA GLY A 51 -8.23 12.64 -6.87
C GLY A 51 -8.95 12.59 -5.52
N ALA A 52 -9.31 11.42 -4.99
CA ALA A 52 -9.96 11.29 -3.67
C ALA A 52 -9.05 11.62 -2.47
N GLY A 53 -7.73 11.77 -2.68
CA GLY A 53 -6.77 12.11 -1.61
C GLY A 53 -5.88 10.94 -1.17
N LYS A 54 -5.94 9.76 -1.80
CA LYS A 54 -5.19 8.55 -1.42
C LYS A 54 -3.68 8.81 -1.28
N THR A 55 -3.05 9.37 -2.30
CA THR A 55 -1.62 9.71 -2.28
C THR A 55 -1.29 10.74 -1.18
N THR A 56 -2.16 11.72 -0.95
CA THR A 56 -1.99 12.70 0.12
C THR A 56 -2.08 12.05 1.50
N LEU A 57 -3.00 11.10 1.69
CA LEU A 57 -3.09 10.32 2.91
C LEU A 57 -1.80 9.52 3.15
N MET A 58 -1.26 8.86 2.10
CA MET A 58 0.00 8.13 2.22
C MET A 58 1.19 9.05 2.52
N GLN A 59 1.23 10.26 1.93
CA GLN A 59 2.26 11.24 2.26
C GLN A 59 2.25 11.66 3.72
N ILE A 60 1.08 11.71 4.37
CA ILE A 60 0.98 11.93 5.82
C ILE A 60 1.50 10.71 6.57
N CYS A 61 1.03 9.50 6.23
CA CYS A 61 1.43 8.26 6.90
C CYS A 61 2.93 7.99 6.82
N THR A 62 3.61 8.51 5.80
CA THR A 62 5.07 8.41 5.60
C THR A 62 5.84 9.64 6.08
N GLY A 63 5.18 10.65 6.67
CA GLY A 63 5.82 11.88 7.14
C GLY A 63 6.36 12.78 6.03
N TYR A 64 5.97 12.59 4.75
CA TYR A 64 6.31 13.51 3.67
C TYR A 64 5.45 14.77 3.66
N LEU A 65 4.30 14.72 4.32
CA LEU A 65 3.38 15.83 4.41
C LEU A 65 2.87 15.99 5.84
N HIS A 66 2.81 17.22 6.32
CA HIS A 66 2.14 17.55 7.58
C HIS A 66 0.69 17.98 7.32
N PRO A 67 -0.25 17.59 8.20
CA PRO A 67 -1.62 18.07 8.11
C PRO A 67 -1.69 19.59 8.30
N THR A 68 -2.64 20.25 7.64
CA THR A 68 -2.96 21.67 7.85
C THR A 68 -3.66 21.85 9.21
N SER A 69 -4.49 20.88 9.61
CA SER A 69 -5.14 20.82 10.93
C SER A 69 -5.41 19.37 11.31
N GLY A 70 -5.75 19.13 12.58
CA GLY A 70 -5.87 17.79 13.16
C GLY A 70 -4.53 17.28 13.68
N GLN A 71 -4.45 16.00 14.01
CA GLN A 71 -3.25 15.34 14.53
C GLN A 71 -2.98 14.04 13.77
N ALA A 72 -1.70 13.80 13.50
CA ALA A 72 -1.24 12.54 12.94
C ALA A 72 -0.13 12.00 13.85
N THR A 73 -0.31 10.77 14.32
CA THR A 73 0.67 10.01 15.09
C THR A 73 0.97 8.73 14.34
N ILE A 74 2.24 8.48 14.01
CA ILE A 74 2.69 7.34 13.23
C ILE A 74 3.76 6.62 14.04
N LEU A 75 3.58 5.32 14.30
CA LEU A 75 4.48 4.51 15.12
C LEU A 75 4.78 5.14 16.50
N GLY A 76 3.75 5.75 17.12
CA GLY A 76 3.87 6.47 18.38
C GLY A 76 4.42 7.89 18.26
N GLU A 77 4.93 8.29 17.08
CA GLU A 77 5.58 9.56 16.83
C GLU A 77 4.59 10.61 16.29
N LYS A 78 4.45 11.73 16.99
CA LYS A 78 3.57 12.82 16.57
C LYS A 78 4.23 13.66 15.49
N LEU A 79 3.62 13.71 14.29
CA LEU A 79 4.12 14.56 13.20
C LEU A 79 4.18 16.04 13.62
N GLY A 80 5.30 16.70 13.29
CA GLY A 80 5.60 18.08 13.68
C GLY A 80 6.38 18.21 15.00
N ARG A 81 6.62 17.11 15.72
CA ARG A 81 7.44 17.09 16.94
C ARG A 81 8.58 16.07 16.90
N THR A 82 8.66 15.27 15.85
CA THR A 82 9.56 14.12 15.69
C THR A 82 10.49 14.34 14.50
N ASP A 83 11.71 13.75 14.56
CA ASP A 83 12.56 13.63 13.36
C ASP A 83 11.96 12.65 12.36
N VAL A 84 11.37 13.19 11.31
CA VAL A 84 10.73 12.40 10.25
C VAL A 84 11.71 11.53 9.46
N ARG A 85 13.03 11.78 9.57
CA ARG A 85 14.03 10.95 8.91
C ARG A 85 14.14 9.59 9.61
N GLU A 86 14.19 9.61 10.95
CA GLU A 86 14.18 8.39 11.76
C GLU A 86 12.86 7.62 11.58
N LEU A 87 11.72 8.33 11.62
CA LEU A 87 10.42 7.70 11.37
C LEU A 87 10.37 6.96 10.02
N ARG A 88 10.94 7.55 8.97
CA ARG A 88 10.91 6.96 7.61
C ARG A 88 11.72 5.68 7.48
N THR A 89 12.75 5.45 8.29
CA THR A 89 13.51 4.20 8.27
C THR A 89 12.67 3.00 8.75
N ARG A 90 11.63 3.27 9.53
CA ARG A 90 10.68 2.29 10.07
C ARG A 90 9.47 2.05 9.14
N ILE A 91 9.40 2.74 8.01
CA ILE A 91 8.28 2.68 7.05
C ILE A 91 8.82 2.30 5.67
N GLY A 92 8.44 1.13 5.18
CA GLY A 92 8.68 0.73 3.80
C GLY A 92 7.66 1.40 2.86
N LEU A 93 8.13 2.03 1.80
CA LEU A 93 7.27 2.64 0.79
C LEU A 93 7.68 2.19 -0.61
N SER A 94 6.72 1.66 -1.36
CA SER A 94 6.84 1.46 -2.80
C SER A 94 5.77 2.28 -3.52
N SER A 95 6.20 3.27 -4.29
CA SER A 95 5.32 4.13 -5.10
C SER A 95 6.02 4.51 -6.41
N ALA A 96 5.26 4.79 -7.46
CA ALA A 96 5.83 5.21 -8.74
C ALA A 96 6.70 6.48 -8.60
N ALA A 97 6.29 7.43 -7.76
CA ALA A 97 7.05 8.65 -7.52
C ALA A 97 8.45 8.38 -6.93
N LEU A 98 8.56 7.47 -5.96
CA LEU A 98 9.84 7.11 -5.33
C LEU A 98 10.70 6.27 -6.29
N ASN A 99 10.08 5.33 -6.99
CA ASN A 99 10.76 4.38 -7.87
C ASN A 99 11.45 5.07 -9.06
N ASN A 100 10.93 6.21 -9.53
CA ASN A 100 11.52 6.98 -10.62
C ASN A 100 12.86 7.65 -10.25
N TYR A 101 13.23 7.70 -8.97
CA TYR A 101 14.53 8.23 -8.52
C TYR A 101 15.62 7.16 -8.43
N LEU A 102 15.28 5.88 -8.65
CA LEU A 102 16.26 4.80 -8.58
C LEU A 102 17.07 4.73 -9.89
N PRO A 103 18.40 4.59 -9.82
CA PRO A 103 19.25 4.47 -11.00
C PRO A 103 18.90 3.23 -11.82
N LEU A 104 18.68 3.40 -13.11
CA LEU A 104 18.31 2.29 -14.02
C LEU A 104 19.49 1.38 -14.35
N ASP A 105 20.71 1.86 -14.17
CA ASP A 105 21.99 1.15 -14.37
C ASP A 105 22.47 0.40 -13.12
N GLU A 106 21.78 0.58 -11.98
CA GLU A 106 22.08 -0.18 -10.76
C GLU A 106 21.55 -1.62 -10.88
N THR A 107 22.27 -2.59 -10.26
CA THR A 107 21.83 -3.98 -10.24
C THR A 107 20.64 -4.19 -9.29
N VAL A 108 19.85 -5.24 -9.54
CA VAL A 108 18.75 -5.66 -8.66
C VAL A 108 19.26 -5.88 -7.25
N PHE A 109 20.39 -6.60 -7.11
CA PHE A 109 21.00 -6.88 -5.82
C PHE A 109 21.35 -5.59 -5.06
N ASN A 110 22.08 -4.69 -5.69
CA ASN A 110 22.47 -3.44 -5.06
C ASN A 110 21.29 -2.51 -4.79
N THR A 111 20.28 -2.49 -5.67
CA THR A 111 19.05 -1.72 -5.46
C THR A 111 18.35 -2.13 -4.18
N VAL A 112 18.28 -3.42 -3.87
CA VAL A 112 17.70 -3.90 -2.60
C VAL A 112 18.65 -3.64 -1.44
N LEU A 113 19.92 -3.99 -1.55
CA LEU A 113 20.95 -3.85 -0.51
C LEU A 113 21.05 -2.41 0.02
N THR A 114 21.06 -1.43 -0.88
CA THR A 114 21.23 0.00 -0.52
C THR A 114 20.11 0.57 0.32
N ALA A 115 18.94 -0.09 0.36
CA ALA A 115 17.82 0.32 1.20
C ALA A 115 18.07 0.09 2.70
N ALA A 116 19.01 -0.77 3.09
CA ALA A 116 19.40 -0.95 4.49
C ALA A 116 19.81 0.38 5.15
N TYR A 117 20.37 1.31 4.38
CA TYR A 117 20.82 2.63 4.84
C TYR A 117 20.02 3.79 4.24
N ALA A 118 18.85 3.52 3.66
CA ALA A 118 17.98 4.50 3.02
C ALA A 118 18.65 5.32 1.89
N VAL A 119 19.65 4.75 1.20
CA VAL A 119 20.35 5.38 0.07
C VAL A 119 19.88 4.80 -1.27
N THR A 120 19.99 5.58 -2.36
CA THR A 120 19.46 5.22 -3.68
C THR A 120 20.46 4.58 -4.62
N GLY A 121 21.73 4.47 -4.23
CA GLY A 121 22.78 3.82 -5.00
C GLY A 121 23.94 3.41 -4.09
N ARG A 122 24.75 2.45 -4.52
CA ARG A 122 25.88 1.98 -3.74
C ARG A 122 27.06 2.96 -3.85
N TRP A 123 27.42 3.61 -2.73
CA TRP A 123 28.52 4.57 -2.68
C TRP A 123 29.68 4.06 -1.83
N ARG A 124 29.77 4.43 -0.58
CA ARG A 124 30.87 4.12 0.34
C ARG A 124 30.47 3.39 1.61
N GLU A 125 29.18 3.04 1.71
CA GLU A 125 28.62 2.34 2.86
C GLU A 125 29.28 0.96 2.98
N ARG A 126 29.54 0.56 4.21
CA ARG A 126 30.03 -0.78 4.53
C ARG A 126 28.83 -1.62 4.93
N TYR A 127 28.46 -2.54 4.06
CA TYR A 127 27.44 -3.54 4.32
C TYR A 127 28.08 -4.73 5.01
N ASP A 128 27.39 -5.32 5.99
CA ASP A 128 27.85 -6.52 6.69
C ASP A 128 27.22 -7.79 6.11
N GLU A 129 27.61 -8.95 6.65
CA GLU A 129 27.08 -10.24 6.18
C GLU A 129 25.58 -10.39 6.45
N ILE A 130 25.02 -9.68 7.43
CA ILE A 130 23.59 -9.71 7.72
C ILE A 130 22.83 -8.99 6.60
N ASP A 131 23.29 -7.84 6.13
CA ASP A 131 22.72 -7.10 5.02
C ASP A 131 22.71 -7.94 3.74
N PHE A 132 23.86 -8.61 3.44
CA PHE A 132 23.97 -9.49 2.28
C PHE A 132 23.03 -10.70 2.38
N ALA A 133 22.94 -11.34 3.55
CA ALA A 133 22.08 -12.48 3.77
C ALA A 133 20.60 -12.10 3.61
N ARG A 134 20.18 -10.98 4.23
CA ARG A 134 18.82 -10.46 4.10
C ARG A 134 18.46 -10.09 2.66
N THR A 135 19.38 -9.45 1.93
CA THR A 135 19.18 -9.16 0.51
C THR A 135 18.92 -10.43 -0.30
N ARG A 136 19.74 -11.48 -0.13
CA ARG A 136 19.55 -12.76 -0.82
C ARG A 136 18.19 -13.39 -0.47
N GLN A 137 17.80 -13.39 0.81
CA GLN A 137 16.51 -13.90 1.28
C GLN A 137 15.34 -13.15 0.63
N LEU A 138 15.39 -11.81 0.58
CA LEU A 138 14.35 -11.00 -0.07
C LEU A 138 14.27 -11.29 -1.57
N LEU A 139 15.42 -11.40 -2.26
CA LEU A 139 15.44 -11.75 -3.69
C LEU A 139 14.83 -13.14 -3.93
N GLU A 140 15.10 -14.11 -3.09
CA GLU A 140 14.51 -15.45 -3.17
C GLU A 140 13.00 -15.40 -2.95
N THR A 141 12.53 -14.78 -1.87
CA THR A 141 11.11 -14.63 -1.54
C THR A 141 10.32 -13.96 -2.67
N TRP A 142 10.92 -12.94 -3.31
CA TRP A 142 10.27 -12.21 -4.40
C TRP A 142 10.54 -12.79 -5.80
N GLY A 143 11.23 -13.96 -5.90
CA GLY A 143 11.53 -14.64 -7.18
C GLY A 143 12.46 -13.83 -8.08
N LEU A 144 13.46 -13.17 -7.48
CA LEU A 144 14.38 -12.27 -8.15
C LEU A 144 15.85 -12.77 -8.17
N SER A 145 16.14 -13.91 -7.53
CA SER A 145 17.52 -14.43 -7.38
C SER A 145 18.25 -14.55 -8.73
N GLN A 146 17.57 -15.01 -9.77
CA GLN A 146 18.12 -15.16 -11.12
C GLN A 146 18.39 -13.82 -11.83
N PHE A 147 17.87 -12.73 -11.31
CA PHE A 147 18.03 -11.38 -11.86
C PHE A 147 18.97 -10.51 -11.03
N ALA A 148 19.60 -11.05 -9.98
CA ALA A 148 20.40 -10.31 -9.00
C ALA A 148 21.45 -9.38 -9.65
N ASP A 149 22.14 -9.86 -10.70
CA ASP A 149 23.18 -9.12 -11.40
C ASP A 149 22.66 -8.30 -12.59
N ARG A 150 21.38 -8.39 -12.92
CA ARG A 150 20.79 -7.59 -14.00
C ARG A 150 20.53 -6.16 -13.51
N THR A 151 20.64 -5.21 -14.43
CA THR A 151 20.31 -3.81 -14.14
C THR A 151 18.79 -3.58 -14.17
N ILE A 152 18.30 -2.67 -13.32
CA ILE A 152 16.87 -2.31 -13.19
C ILE A 152 16.26 -1.94 -14.55
N GLY A 153 17.01 -1.23 -15.39
CA GLY A 153 16.53 -0.81 -16.71
C GLY A 153 16.25 -1.95 -17.69
N THR A 154 16.77 -3.17 -17.44
CA THR A 154 16.59 -4.35 -18.29
C THR A 154 15.46 -5.28 -17.83
N LEU A 155 14.84 -4.96 -16.71
CA LEU A 155 13.75 -5.76 -16.13
C LEU A 155 12.41 -5.50 -16.82
N SER A 156 11.56 -6.54 -16.86
CA SER A 156 10.14 -6.37 -17.13
C SER A 156 9.48 -5.52 -16.03
N GLU A 157 8.30 -4.97 -16.30
CA GLU A 157 7.58 -4.16 -15.30
C GLU A 157 7.28 -4.97 -14.03
N GLY A 158 6.89 -6.24 -14.15
CA GLY A 158 6.63 -7.12 -13.01
C GLY A 158 7.88 -7.40 -12.16
N GLU A 159 9.03 -7.69 -12.80
CA GLU A 159 10.31 -7.87 -12.11
C GLU A 159 10.72 -6.58 -11.40
N ARG A 160 10.54 -5.43 -12.02
CA ARG A 160 10.85 -4.12 -11.45
C ARG A 160 9.97 -3.82 -10.24
N LYS A 161 8.66 -4.04 -10.32
CA LYS A 161 7.72 -3.86 -9.20
C LYS A 161 8.10 -4.74 -8.01
N ARG A 162 8.40 -6.03 -8.23
CA ARG A 162 8.86 -6.93 -7.18
C ARG A 162 10.19 -6.46 -6.56
N THR A 163 11.13 -5.95 -7.35
CA THR A 163 12.38 -5.39 -6.85
C THR A 163 12.14 -4.18 -5.92
N HIS A 164 11.20 -3.30 -6.28
CA HIS A 164 10.85 -2.14 -5.45
C HIS A 164 10.19 -2.53 -4.13
N ILE A 165 9.37 -3.59 -4.14
CA ILE A 165 8.76 -4.10 -2.89
C ILE A 165 9.83 -4.79 -2.03
N ALA A 166 10.70 -5.63 -2.61
CA ALA A 166 11.82 -6.24 -1.89
C ALA A 166 12.74 -5.17 -1.27
N ARG A 167 13.01 -4.08 -2.02
CA ARG A 167 13.73 -2.91 -1.52
C ARG A 167 13.02 -2.26 -0.32
N ALA A 168 11.70 -2.08 -0.37
CA ALA A 168 10.93 -1.46 0.69
C ALA A 168 10.90 -2.32 1.97
N LEU A 169 11.12 -3.63 1.86
CA LEU A 169 11.21 -4.57 2.98
C LEU A 169 12.62 -4.69 3.58
N MET A 170 13.64 -4.14 2.91
CA MET A 170 15.03 -4.32 3.33
C MET A 170 15.34 -3.72 4.70
N SER A 171 14.74 -2.57 5.04
CA SER A 171 14.93 -1.88 6.33
C SER A 171 14.16 -2.52 7.49
N ASP A 172 13.52 -3.68 7.29
CA ASP A 172 12.65 -4.33 8.29
C ASP A 172 11.57 -3.40 8.85
N PRO A 173 10.73 -2.84 8.00
CA PRO A 173 9.79 -1.80 8.41
C PRO A 173 8.68 -2.35 9.29
N GLU A 174 8.12 -1.52 10.16
CA GLU A 174 6.91 -1.82 10.94
C GLU A 174 5.62 -1.61 10.14
N ILE A 175 5.69 -0.75 9.11
CA ILE A 175 4.59 -0.49 8.17
C ILE A 175 5.16 -0.60 6.75
N LEU A 176 4.48 -1.36 5.87
CA LEU A 176 4.75 -1.39 4.44
C LEU A 176 3.59 -0.78 3.68
N ILE A 177 3.85 0.30 2.95
CA ILE A 177 2.88 0.99 2.10
C ILE A 177 3.19 0.74 0.64
N LEU A 178 2.20 0.23 -0.09
CA LEU A 178 2.28 -0.08 -1.52
C LEU A 178 1.26 0.79 -2.26
N ASP A 179 1.74 1.77 -3.02
CA ASP A 179 0.88 2.70 -3.77
C ASP A 179 0.79 2.25 -5.23
N GLU A 180 -0.34 1.67 -5.60
CA GLU A 180 -0.67 1.11 -6.93
C GLU A 180 0.40 0.14 -7.46
N PRO A 181 0.79 -0.90 -6.69
CA PRO A 181 1.91 -1.76 -7.05
C PRO A 181 1.65 -2.59 -8.32
N ALA A 182 0.41 -2.89 -8.65
CA ALA A 182 0.05 -3.67 -9.84
C ALA A 182 -0.21 -2.81 -11.10
N ALA A 183 -0.12 -1.48 -10.99
CA ALA A 183 -0.33 -0.59 -12.14
C ALA A 183 0.66 -0.90 -13.28
N GLY A 184 0.12 -1.09 -14.50
CA GLY A 184 0.92 -1.40 -15.69
C GLY A 184 1.31 -2.87 -15.87
N LEU A 185 0.90 -3.75 -14.95
CA LEU A 185 1.11 -5.19 -15.10
C LEU A 185 0.05 -5.82 -16.02
N ASP A 186 0.46 -6.82 -16.77
CA ASP A 186 -0.47 -7.72 -17.42
C ASP A 186 -1.17 -8.64 -16.39
N VAL A 187 -2.11 -9.45 -16.86
CA VAL A 187 -2.89 -10.34 -15.97
C VAL A 187 -1.98 -11.29 -15.20
N ALA A 188 -0.99 -11.91 -15.86
CA ALA A 188 -0.10 -12.88 -15.21
C ALA A 188 0.80 -12.21 -14.16
N GLY A 189 1.36 -11.05 -14.46
CA GLY A 189 2.18 -10.26 -13.53
C GLY A 189 1.37 -9.77 -12.32
N ARG A 190 0.12 -9.36 -12.53
CA ARG A 190 -0.79 -8.97 -11.45
C ARG A 190 -1.10 -10.15 -10.53
N GLU A 191 -1.45 -11.32 -11.09
CA GLU A 191 -1.76 -12.52 -10.30
C GLU A 191 -0.54 -13.04 -9.50
N ASP A 192 0.66 -13.03 -10.10
CA ASP A 192 1.90 -13.34 -9.37
C ASP A 192 2.12 -12.38 -8.20
N LEU A 193 1.93 -11.08 -8.44
CA LEU A 193 2.08 -10.06 -7.39
C LEU A 193 1.05 -10.24 -6.26
N VAL A 194 -0.22 -10.43 -6.59
CA VAL A 194 -1.30 -10.65 -5.61
C VAL A 194 -1.03 -11.90 -4.77
N SER A 195 -0.57 -13.00 -5.39
CA SER A 195 -0.20 -14.22 -4.68
C SER A 195 0.95 -13.99 -3.68
N ARG A 196 1.99 -13.26 -4.08
CA ARG A 196 3.11 -12.91 -3.19
C ARG A 196 2.68 -12.01 -2.03
N LEU A 197 1.82 -11.03 -2.30
CA LEU A 197 1.26 -10.17 -1.27
C LEU A 197 0.33 -10.94 -0.32
N ALA A 198 -0.41 -11.94 -0.81
CA ALA A 198 -1.22 -12.82 0.04
C ALA A 198 -0.35 -13.65 0.99
N ASN A 199 0.78 -14.19 0.50
CA ASN A 199 1.74 -14.91 1.34
C ASN A 199 2.36 -13.98 2.40
N LEU A 200 2.75 -12.77 2.02
CA LEU A 200 3.27 -11.77 2.95
C LEU A 200 2.20 -11.39 3.99
N ALA A 201 0.94 -11.19 3.58
CA ALA A 201 -0.15 -10.84 4.49
C ALA A 201 -0.51 -11.96 5.47
N GLY A 202 -0.31 -13.22 5.07
CA GLY A 202 -0.55 -14.41 5.89
C GLY A 202 0.56 -14.70 6.91
N ASP A 203 1.73 -14.09 6.77
CA ASP A 203 2.84 -14.25 7.73
C ASP A 203 2.62 -13.33 8.95
N PRO A 204 2.50 -13.89 10.17
CA PRO A 204 2.29 -13.10 11.39
C PRO A 204 3.47 -12.19 11.75
N THR A 205 4.67 -12.46 11.20
CA THR A 205 5.87 -11.64 11.43
C THR A 205 5.99 -10.47 10.45
N SER A 206 5.11 -10.42 9.46
CA SER A 206 5.10 -9.35 8.46
C SER A 206 4.70 -8.00 9.04
N PRO A 207 5.22 -6.89 8.48
CA PRO A 207 4.80 -5.55 8.88
C PRO A 207 3.30 -5.34 8.69
N CYS A 208 2.74 -4.30 9.30
CA CYS A 208 1.42 -3.81 8.92
C CYS A 208 1.41 -3.45 7.44
N LEU A 209 0.51 -4.07 6.65
CA LEU A 209 0.43 -3.84 5.20
C LEU A 209 -0.66 -2.82 4.88
N ILE A 210 -0.32 -1.84 4.04
CA ILE A 210 -1.27 -0.88 3.49
C ILE A 210 -1.13 -0.88 1.97
N LEU A 211 -2.14 -1.41 1.28
CA LEU A 211 -2.25 -1.44 -0.17
C LEU A 211 -3.16 -0.30 -0.63
N VAL A 212 -2.67 0.56 -1.51
CA VAL A 212 -3.49 1.55 -2.20
C VAL A 212 -3.75 1.06 -3.60
N THR A 213 -5.00 0.92 -3.98
CA THR A 213 -5.41 0.54 -5.34
C THR A 213 -6.79 1.11 -5.69
N HIS A 214 -7.14 1.08 -6.95
CA HIS A 214 -8.47 1.39 -7.46
C HIS A 214 -9.16 0.18 -8.13
N HIS A 215 -8.53 -1.00 -8.07
CA HIS A 215 -9.04 -2.27 -8.58
C HIS A 215 -9.29 -3.26 -7.45
N VAL A 216 -10.52 -3.75 -7.32
CA VAL A 216 -10.87 -4.73 -6.27
C VAL A 216 -10.18 -6.08 -6.50
N GLU A 217 -9.88 -6.42 -7.75
CA GLU A 217 -9.19 -7.65 -8.14
C GLU A 217 -7.74 -7.69 -7.66
N GLU A 218 -7.19 -6.54 -7.24
CA GLU A 218 -5.83 -6.43 -6.70
C GLU A 218 -5.76 -6.66 -5.19
N ILE A 219 -6.91 -6.77 -4.50
CA ILE A 219 -6.95 -7.03 -3.06
C ILE A 219 -6.52 -8.48 -2.81
N PRO A 220 -5.37 -8.71 -2.14
CA PRO A 220 -4.91 -10.06 -1.88
C PRO A 220 -5.75 -10.75 -0.79
N PRO A 221 -5.83 -12.08 -0.78
CA PRO A 221 -6.25 -12.83 0.40
C PRO A 221 -5.51 -12.38 1.67
N ASN A 222 -6.12 -12.59 2.83
CA ASN A 222 -5.59 -12.22 4.15
C ASN A 222 -5.56 -10.70 4.45
N PHE A 223 -6.09 -9.84 3.58
CA PHE A 223 -6.36 -8.46 3.95
C PHE A 223 -7.60 -8.40 4.84
N THR A 224 -7.49 -7.66 5.95
CA THR A 224 -8.48 -7.68 7.04
C THR A 224 -9.40 -6.47 7.02
N ASN A 225 -8.91 -5.32 6.55
CA ASN A 225 -9.59 -4.04 6.66
C ASN A 225 -9.59 -3.27 5.33
N ALA A 226 -10.55 -2.38 5.18
CA ALA A 226 -10.64 -1.49 4.04
C ALA A 226 -10.99 -0.06 4.46
N LEU A 227 -10.46 0.92 3.72
CA LEU A 227 -10.77 2.34 3.80
C LEU A 227 -11.20 2.84 2.42
N LEU A 228 -12.39 3.41 2.31
CA LEU A 228 -12.86 4.07 1.09
C LEU A 228 -12.75 5.58 1.25
N LEU A 229 -12.04 6.22 0.31
CA LEU A 229 -11.96 7.68 0.21
C LEU A 229 -12.82 8.16 -0.96
N SER A 230 -13.60 9.21 -0.71
CA SER A 230 -14.35 9.95 -1.73
C SER A 230 -14.46 11.41 -1.33
N ASP A 231 -14.35 12.34 -2.30
CA ASP A 231 -14.47 13.79 -2.05
C ASP A 231 -13.61 14.28 -0.86
N ALA A 232 -12.35 13.85 -0.82
CA ALA A 232 -11.41 14.22 0.23
C ALA A 232 -11.75 13.69 1.65
N LYS A 233 -12.75 12.83 1.80
CA LYS A 233 -13.24 12.29 3.08
C LYS A 233 -13.19 10.77 3.12
N VAL A 234 -13.20 10.22 4.33
CA VAL A 234 -13.48 8.79 4.52
C VAL A 234 -14.96 8.56 4.27
N SER A 235 -15.27 7.79 3.23
CA SER A 235 -16.64 7.39 2.89
C SER A 235 -17.07 6.17 3.70
N ALA A 236 -16.18 5.21 3.90
CA ALA A 236 -16.42 4.03 4.73
C ALA A 236 -15.07 3.46 5.22
N SER A 237 -15.05 2.81 6.38
CA SER A 237 -13.88 2.17 6.96
C SER A 237 -14.29 1.05 7.91
N GLY A 238 -13.63 -0.10 7.85
CA GLY A 238 -13.93 -1.25 8.70
C GLY A 238 -13.35 -2.55 8.15
N LEU A 239 -13.98 -3.69 8.49
CA LEU A 239 -13.57 -4.99 7.97
C LEU A 239 -13.73 -5.04 6.45
N VAL A 240 -12.77 -5.67 5.76
CA VAL A 240 -12.73 -5.68 4.29
C VAL A 240 -14.03 -6.23 3.69
N HIS A 241 -14.58 -7.31 4.26
CA HIS A 241 -15.82 -7.92 3.78
C HIS A 241 -17.07 -7.07 3.98
N ASP A 242 -17.06 -6.12 4.92
CA ASP A 242 -18.18 -5.21 5.16
C ASP A 242 -18.10 -3.97 4.25
N ILE A 243 -16.86 -3.57 3.91
CA ILE A 243 -16.60 -2.33 3.18
C ILE A 243 -16.54 -2.56 1.67
N ILE A 244 -15.94 -3.67 1.22
CA ILE A 244 -15.86 -4.00 -0.22
C ILE A 244 -17.15 -4.71 -0.65
N GLN A 245 -18.22 -3.93 -0.67
CA GLN A 245 -19.58 -4.34 -1.03
C GLN A 245 -20.16 -3.41 -2.07
N SER A 246 -21.19 -3.87 -2.80
CA SER A 246 -21.80 -3.12 -3.90
C SER A 246 -22.27 -1.72 -3.49
N GLU A 247 -22.88 -1.55 -2.30
CA GLU A 247 -23.42 -0.26 -1.86
C GLU A 247 -22.30 0.71 -1.44
N PRO A 248 -21.41 0.41 -0.48
CA PRO A 248 -20.32 1.31 -0.10
C PRO A 248 -19.43 1.69 -1.29
N MET A 249 -19.11 0.72 -2.16
CA MET A 249 -18.30 0.95 -3.36
C MET A 249 -19.03 1.86 -4.36
N SER A 250 -20.33 1.65 -4.58
CA SER A 250 -21.13 2.50 -5.48
C SER A 250 -21.17 3.95 -4.99
N VAL A 251 -21.31 4.16 -3.68
CA VAL A 251 -21.29 5.50 -3.06
C VAL A 251 -19.92 6.15 -3.23
N ALA A 252 -18.83 5.45 -2.90
CA ALA A 252 -17.48 5.99 -2.95
C ALA A 252 -17.06 6.35 -4.39
N PHE A 253 -17.37 5.48 -5.36
CA PHE A 253 -17.02 5.67 -6.77
C PHE A 253 -18.07 6.46 -7.58
N LYS A 254 -19.20 6.82 -6.95
CA LYS A 254 -20.31 7.57 -7.59
C LYS A 254 -20.84 6.90 -8.86
N THR A 255 -20.81 5.58 -8.87
CA THR A 255 -21.23 4.77 -10.03
C THR A 255 -21.88 3.49 -9.51
N PRO A 256 -23.05 3.09 -9.99
CA PRO A 256 -23.65 1.82 -9.60
C PRO A 256 -22.72 0.64 -9.94
N LEU A 257 -22.27 -0.07 -8.91
CA LEU A 257 -21.38 -1.22 -9.02
C LEU A 257 -22.07 -2.46 -8.46
N ASP A 258 -21.83 -3.60 -9.09
CA ASP A 258 -22.01 -4.92 -8.51
C ASP A 258 -20.63 -5.44 -8.10
N VAL A 259 -20.46 -5.75 -6.81
CA VAL A 259 -19.24 -6.31 -6.23
C VAL A 259 -19.57 -7.71 -5.75
N GLU A 260 -18.78 -8.68 -6.17
CA GLU A 260 -18.91 -10.09 -5.83
C GLU A 260 -17.61 -10.57 -5.18
N PHE A 261 -17.73 -11.47 -4.21
CA PHE A 261 -16.61 -12.17 -3.58
C PHE A 261 -16.74 -13.66 -3.87
N GLY A 262 -15.70 -14.27 -4.44
CA GLY A 262 -15.65 -15.69 -4.77
C GLY A 262 -14.21 -16.13 -4.95
N ASP A 263 -13.91 -17.39 -4.61
CA ASP A 263 -12.56 -17.96 -4.68
C ASP A 263 -11.49 -17.09 -3.97
N ASP A 264 -11.84 -16.57 -2.79
CA ASP A 264 -11.03 -15.65 -1.98
C ASP A 264 -10.61 -14.34 -2.68
N ARG A 265 -11.36 -13.91 -3.70
CA ARG A 265 -11.09 -12.70 -4.49
C ARG A 265 -12.35 -11.85 -4.69
N TRP A 266 -12.16 -10.56 -4.86
CA TRP A 266 -13.22 -9.62 -5.22
C TRP A 266 -13.24 -9.35 -6.72
N TYR A 267 -14.45 -9.14 -7.24
CA TYR A 267 -14.71 -8.76 -8.63
C TYR A 267 -15.71 -7.62 -8.63
N ALA A 268 -15.49 -6.61 -9.48
CA ALA A 268 -16.42 -5.50 -9.63
C ALA A 268 -16.77 -5.26 -11.09
N ARG A 269 -18.06 -4.94 -11.31
CA ARG A 269 -18.55 -4.52 -12.64
C ARG A 269 -19.56 -3.39 -12.49
N GLY A 270 -19.64 -2.52 -13.51
CA GLY A 270 -20.69 -1.52 -13.57
C GLY A 270 -22.07 -2.18 -13.71
N ARG A 271 -23.02 -1.79 -12.85
CA ARG A 271 -24.41 -2.22 -12.95
C ARG A 271 -25.06 -1.51 -14.12
N GLN A 272 -25.45 -2.26 -15.17
CA GLN A 272 -26.23 -1.70 -16.27
C GLN A 272 -27.65 -1.39 -15.79
N PRO A 273 -28.23 -0.22 -16.13
CA PRO A 273 -29.65 -0.01 -15.92
C PRO A 273 -30.42 -1.11 -16.65
N ALA A 274 -31.42 -1.69 -16.00
CA ALA A 274 -32.23 -2.73 -16.58
C ALA A 274 -32.71 -2.25 -17.98
N ARG A 275 -32.23 -2.92 -19.02
CA ARG A 275 -32.75 -2.65 -20.37
C ARG A 275 -34.23 -2.90 -20.33
N GLY A 276 -35.03 -1.84 -20.40
CA GLY A 276 -36.49 -1.94 -20.52
C GLY A 276 -36.80 -2.95 -21.60
N ARG A 277 -37.57 -4.00 -21.28
CA ARG A 277 -38.12 -4.91 -22.25
C ARG A 277 -38.81 -4.04 -23.31
N ARG A 278 -38.20 -3.89 -24.50
CA ARG A 278 -38.92 -3.37 -25.66
C ARG A 278 -40.09 -4.33 -25.86
N ALA A 279 -41.31 -3.83 -25.63
CA ALA A 279 -42.52 -4.51 -25.98
C ALA A 279 -42.39 -4.87 -27.49
N ARG A 280 -42.42 -6.16 -27.77
CA ARG A 280 -42.64 -6.59 -29.15
C ARG A 280 -43.99 -6.01 -29.57
N GLN A 281 -44.00 -4.99 -30.39
CA GLN A 281 -45.19 -4.61 -31.13
C GLN A 281 -45.45 -5.73 -32.13
N ASP A 282 -46.40 -6.58 -31.78
CA ASP A 282 -47.03 -7.50 -32.70
C ASP A 282 -47.68 -6.63 -33.82
N ARG A 283 -47.13 -6.70 -34.98
CA ARG A 283 -47.83 -6.22 -36.20
C ARG A 283 -48.59 -7.42 -36.77
N TYR A 284 -49.89 -7.34 -36.67
CA TYR A 284 -50.82 -8.06 -37.57
C TYR A 284 -50.91 -7.34 -38.91
#